data_981a0087553b255c49701b276462d3a2
#
_entry.id   981a0087553b255c49701b276462d3a2
#
_cell.length_a   1.000
_cell.length_b   1.000
_cell.length_c   1.000
_cell.angle_alpha   90.00
_cell.angle_beta   90.00
_cell.angle_gamma   90.00
#
_symmetry.space_group_name_H-M   'P 1'
#
loop_
_entity.id
_entity.type
_entity.pdbx_description
1 polymer ?
#
loop_
_entity_poly.entity_id
_entity_poly.type
_entity_poly.pdbx_seq_one_letter_code
_entity_poly.pdbx_strand_id
1 'polypeptide(L)'
;MKNYKKVYAAFILAGGLILHGCNGIFDDLAINPNQPSMGAYFTSPSAVNDAVMTMYGYMSTQRCLGASGSKTTIIRSDEASSNSDYGKPGMFGADLNASYYTIEQPYTLMYTTASQASYIIETAPSVDFSGNEELRNAYMGEAYFWRAFAHYYLLINFRNISPIRQMPRNGDDYVRPLEKPAAVWDFIQEDLAHAKELLPVKGYWDSKNAGRVTKASAAALLGKAYLYRSGIEQYYGEDKTTFYSEAAKEFGDVIDGKYGTYDLTKNYADNFDVAHENNEESILEFQFLGDVDNAGFNPGLATSGLAFDSRGLMLPGAGVGYEGVVHNWLYNAFVNSVDKDGYTDIRMFSTMIFNDLDASIHLRNDAGGNPVRLEGPGGYKWEELYPAKNGKEGFATVSNPLAHSFKAGIRKGIDCSMPTQTEADGTPKLVGVGAGVKEYVYNQPRAHGVNWRYIRYADVLMMYAESVVSGGTPASNMTPLQAVNKVRGRVNMSELPSVTMADIQNERILEFALEGHRFYDLLRWGKLASRFTELQESDPNFKKFISADDFKGFVTNKHEWLPIPINEVNSNPYITENNPGY
;
A
#
# COMPACT_ATOMS: atom_id res chain seq x y z
N MET A 1 16.91 76.33 -27.07
CA MET A 1 16.27 75.05 -27.47
C MET A 1 17.13 74.09 -28.31
N LYS A 2 18.43 74.33 -28.45
CA LYS A 2 19.32 73.42 -29.23
C LYS A 2 20.10 72.38 -28.38
N ASN A 3 20.12 72.52 -27.06
CA ASN A 3 20.93 71.63 -26.22
C ASN A 3 20.18 70.43 -25.64
N TYR A 4 18.88 70.41 -25.63
CA TYR A 4 18.08 69.27 -25.11
C TYR A 4 18.04 68.07 -26.05
N LYS A 5 18.12 68.27 -27.36
CA LYS A 5 18.14 67.16 -28.33
C LYS A 5 19.40 66.28 -28.29
N LYS A 6 20.53 66.86 -27.85
CA LYS A 6 21.77 66.07 -27.68
C LYS A 6 21.80 65.24 -26.39
N VAL A 7 21.09 65.66 -25.34
CA VAL A 7 20.95 64.94 -24.08
C VAL A 7 20.03 63.76 -24.25
N TYR A 8 18.92 63.91 -24.98
CA TYR A 8 18.00 62.79 -25.28
C TYR A 8 18.64 61.70 -26.18
N ALA A 9 19.47 62.08 -27.15
CA ALA A 9 20.18 61.14 -28.00
C ALA A 9 21.24 60.35 -27.23
N ALA A 10 21.93 60.95 -26.24
CA ALA A 10 22.88 60.24 -25.37
C ALA A 10 22.18 59.29 -24.39
N PHE A 11 20.98 59.61 -23.88
CA PHE A 11 20.20 58.72 -23.02
C PHE A 11 19.60 57.53 -23.78
N ILE A 12 19.21 57.71 -25.04
CA ILE A 12 18.69 56.60 -25.87
C ILE A 12 19.83 55.66 -26.30
N LEU A 13 21.05 56.17 -26.58
CA LEU A 13 22.20 55.32 -26.85
C LEU A 13 22.72 54.59 -25.60
N ALA A 14 22.69 55.20 -24.43
CA ALA A 14 23.05 54.56 -23.17
C ALA A 14 22.01 53.50 -22.72
N GLY A 15 20.71 53.75 -22.96
CA GLY A 15 19.63 52.80 -22.70
C GLY A 15 19.62 51.61 -23.66
N GLY A 16 20.07 51.80 -24.91
CA GLY A 16 20.16 50.73 -25.93
C GLY A 16 21.36 49.76 -25.73
N LEU A 17 22.41 50.21 -25.05
CA LEU A 17 23.57 49.38 -24.76
C LEU A 17 23.41 48.53 -23.48
N ILE A 18 22.41 48.84 -22.64
CA ILE A 18 22.12 48.07 -21.40
C ILE A 18 21.22 46.85 -21.70
N LEU A 19 20.52 46.84 -22.85
CA LEU A 19 19.60 45.76 -23.21
C LEU A 19 20.24 44.57 -23.95
N HIS A 20 21.54 44.61 -24.27
CA HIS A 20 22.24 43.53 -24.98
C HIS A 20 23.28 42.78 -24.14
N GLY A 21 23.35 43.02 -22.84
CA GLY A 21 24.40 42.50 -21.99
C GLY A 21 23.98 41.61 -20.83
N CYS A 22 22.70 41.18 -20.70
CA CYS A 22 22.26 40.52 -19.50
C CYS A 22 21.73 39.06 -19.67
N ASN A 23 21.75 38.51 -20.86
CA ASN A 23 21.26 37.12 -21.02
C ASN A 23 22.21 36.06 -20.42
N GLY A 24 23.54 36.34 -20.30
CA GLY A 24 24.48 35.40 -19.70
C GLY A 24 24.61 35.50 -18.18
N ILE A 25 24.37 36.71 -17.61
CA ILE A 25 24.55 36.93 -16.16
C ILE A 25 23.36 36.40 -15.35
N PHE A 26 22.17 36.37 -15.92
CA PHE A 26 20.99 35.81 -15.23
C PHE A 26 20.97 34.29 -15.28
N ASP A 27 21.50 33.68 -16.32
CA ASP A 27 21.65 32.23 -16.40
C ASP A 27 22.68 31.72 -15.37
N ASP A 28 23.79 32.46 -15.15
CA ASP A 28 24.76 32.13 -14.10
C ASP A 28 24.24 32.40 -12.67
N LEU A 29 23.33 33.38 -12.49
CA LEU A 29 22.68 33.68 -11.20
C LEU A 29 21.54 32.72 -10.86
N ALA A 30 20.96 32.06 -11.85
CA ALA A 30 19.95 31.04 -11.65
C ALA A 30 20.56 29.70 -11.18
N ILE A 31 21.86 29.50 -11.34
CA ILE A 31 22.58 28.34 -10.83
C ILE A 31 22.93 28.62 -9.36
N ASN A 32 22.23 27.97 -8.43
CA ASN A 32 22.61 28.00 -7.03
C ASN A 32 23.98 27.31 -6.89
N PRO A 33 25.09 28.04 -6.60
CA PRO A 33 26.43 27.46 -6.53
C PRO A 33 26.58 26.45 -5.39
N ASN A 34 25.60 26.37 -4.48
CA ASN A 34 25.56 25.43 -3.37
C ASN A 34 24.65 24.21 -3.67
N GLN A 35 23.96 24.19 -4.83
CA GLN A 35 23.29 23.00 -5.32
C GLN A 35 24.04 22.48 -6.53
N PRO A 36 24.62 21.26 -6.47
CA PRO A 36 25.22 20.64 -7.62
C PRO A 36 24.18 20.59 -8.75
N SER A 37 24.58 20.94 -9.98
CA SER A 37 23.72 20.69 -11.14
C SER A 37 23.36 19.22 -11.17
N MET A 38 22.19 18.87 -11.67
CA MET A 38 21.74 17.47 -11.71
C MET A 38 22.80 16.54 -12.35
N GLY A 39 23.53 16.99 -13.37
CA GLY A 39 24.65 16.25 -13.98
C GLY A 39 25.91 16.14 -13.10
N ALA A 40 26.06 16.99 -12.09
CA ALA A 40 27.17 16.93 -11.13
C ALA A 40 26.86 16.03 -9.91
N TYR A 41 25.61 15.62 -9.71
CA TYR A 41 25.22 14.76 -8.59
C TYR A 41 25.55 13.29 -8.84
N PHE A 42 25.32 12.77 -10.04
CA PHE A 42 25.56 11.37 -10.40
C PHE A 42 27.00 11.15 -10.92
N THR A 43 27.97 11.28 -10.03
CA THR A 43 29.39 11.11 -10.38
C THR A 43 29.98 9.78 -9.92
N SER A 44 29.20 8.98 -9.19
CA SER A 44 29.68 7.71 -8.64
C SER A 44 28.54 6.69 -8.46
N PRO A 45 28.85 5.39 -8.39
CA PRO A 45 27.87 4.35 -8.05
C PRO A 45 27.17 4.58 -6.72
N SER A 46 27.85 5.18 -5.73
CA SER A 46 27.25 5.52 -4.44
C SER A 46 26.14 6.56 -4.60
N ALA A 47 26.37 7.61 -5.40
CA ALA A 47 25.35 8.63 -5.64
C ALA A 47 24.11 8.06 -6.37
N VAL A 48 24.31 7.11 -7.29
CA VAL A 48 23.20 6.38 -7.91
C VAL A 48 22.46 5.54 -6.88
N ASN A 49 23.18 4.81 -6.01
CA ASN A 49 22.56 4.06 -4.92
C ASN A 49 21.72 4.94 -3.98
N ASP A 50 22.23 6.11 -3.59
CA ASP A 50 21.53 7.03 -2.70
C ASP A 50 20.23 7.53 -3.33
N ALA A 51 20.25 7.77 -4.64
CA ALA A 51 19.06 8.13 -5.40
C ALA A 51 18.04 6.96 -5.48
N VAL A 52 18.52 5.74 -5.65
CA VAL A 52 17.68 4.52 -5.61
C VAL A 52 17.05 4.38 -4.22
N MET A 53 17.86 4.48 -3.16
CA MET A 53 17.36 4.37 -1.77
C MET A 53 16.35 5.47 -1.42
N THR A 54 16.45 6.65 -2.03
CA THR A 54 15.48 7.73 -1.88
C THR A 54 14.08 7.29 -2.36
N MET A 55 13.98 6.52 -3.45
CA MET A 55 12.69 6.00 -3.92
C MET A 55 12.06 5.03 -2.92
N TYR A 56 12.84 4.12 -2.33
CA TYR A 56 12.36 3.26 -1.25
C TYR A 56 11.87 4.11 -0.06
N GLY A 57 12.63 5.13 0.31
CA GLY A 57 12.25 6.08 1.35
C GLY A 57 10.90 6.76 1.07
N TYR A 58 10.66 7.23 -0.15
CA TYR A 58 9.37 7.83 -0.53
C TYR A 58 8.21 6.86 -0.36
N MET A 59 8.38 5.59 -0.77
CA MET A 59 7.34 4.57 -0.63
C MET A 59 7.00 4.27 0.83
N SER A 60 8.02 4.17 1.69
CA SER A 60 7.85 3.83 3.11
C SER A 60 7.45 5.02 3.98
N THR A 61 7.31 6.24 3.43
CA THR A 61 6.90 7.38 4.25
C THR A 61 5.45 7.24 4.71
N GLN A 62 5.18 7.84 5.88
CA GLN A 62 3.83 7.98 6.41
C GLN A 62 2.86 8.63 5.41
N ARG A 63 3.35 9.55 4.58
CA ARG A 63 2.56 10.28 3.56
C ARG A 63 2.27 9.45 2.30
N CYS A 64 2.93 8.31 2.14
CA CYS A 64 2.72 7.38 1.05
C CYS A 64 2.12 6.06 1.56
N LEU A 65 2.84 4.96 1.43
CA LEU A 65 2.34 3.63 1.79
C LEU A 65 2.38 3.34 3.29
N GLY A 66 3.19 4.10 4.06
CA GLY A 66 3.26 3.95 5.52
C GLY A 66 1.99 4.35 6.27
N ALA A 67 1.13 5.20 5.72
CA ALA A 67 -0.13 5.57 6.35
C ALA A 67 -1.23 5.85 5.34
N SER A 68 -1.08 6.89 4.50
CA SER A 68 -2.17 7.39 3.65
C SER A 68 -2.61 6.35 2.63
N GLY A 69 -1.66 5.76 1.90
CA GLY A 69 -1.95 4.78 0.84
C GLY A 69 -2.47 3.46 1.39
N SER A 70 -1.78 2.86 2.38
CA SER A 70 -2.16 1.56 2.93
C SER A 70 -3.53 1.60 3.62
N LYS A 71 -3.78 2.61 4.44
CA LYS A 71 -5.05 2.73 5.16
C LYS A 71 -6.22 3.05 4.23
N THR A 72 -5.99 3.93 3.26
CA THR A 72 -7.02 4.24 2.26
C THR A 72 -7.39 3.00 1.45
N THR A 73 -6.45 2.11 1.14
CA THR A 73 -6.74 0.87 0.41
C THR A 73 -7.52 -0.14 1.26
N ILE A 74 -7.16 -0.29 2.54
CA ILE A 74 -7.86 -1.20 3.46
C ILE A 74 -9.25 -0.67 3.80
N ILE A 75 -9.35 0.59 4.24
CA ILE A 75 -10.63 1.18 4.67
C ILE A 75 -11.55 1.47 3.48
N ARG A 76 -11.03 1.64 2.28
CA ARG A 76 -11.83 1.78 1.06
C ARG A 76 -12.50 0.47 0.64
N SER A 77 -12.08 -0.66 1.22
CA SER A 77 -12.70 -1.96 0.97
C SER A 77 -13.97 -2.17 1.82
N ASP A 78 -14.60 -3.31 1.61
CA ASP A 78 -15.74 -3.76 2.41
C ASP A 78 -15.34 -4.43 3.74
N GLU A 79 -14.03 -4.48 4.07
CA GLU A 79 -13.51 -5.27 5.19
C GLU A 79 -13.55 -4.54 6.52
N ALA A 80 -13.32 -3.23 6.53
CA ALA A 80 -13.11 -2.47 7.74
C ALA A 80 -13.56 -1.02 7.63
N SER A 81 -13.80 -0.40 8.79
CA SER A 81 -14.04 1.04 8.93
C SER A 81 -13.14 1.65 9.99
N SER A 82 -12.90 2.95 9.89
CA SER A 82 -12.11 3.71 10.86
C SER A 82 -12.68 5.11 11.03
N ASN A 83 -12.60 5.64 12.26
CA ASN A 83 -12.91 7.04 12.55
C ASN A 83 -11.70 7.98 12.37
N SER A 84 -10.58 7.47 11.88
CA SER A 84 -9.39 8.27 11.57
C SER A 84 -9.62 9.17 10.38
N ASP A 85 -9.09 10.40 10.43
CA ASP A 85 -9.06 11.30 9.29
C ASP A 85 -8.35 10.69 8.06
N TYR A 86 -7.39 9.80 8.28
CA TYR A 86 -6.75 9.04 7.20
C TYR A 86 -7.68 8.01 6.54
N GLY A 87 -8.67 7.50 7.27
CA GLY A 87 -9.60 6.49 6.77
C GLY A 87 -10.88 7.05 6.16
N LYS A 88 -11.29 8.27 6.53
CA LYS A 88 -12.56 8.87 6.09
C LYS A 88 -12.77 8.86 4.57
N PRO A 89 -11.77 9.20 3.73
CA PRO A 89 -11.96 9.12 2.28
C PRO A 89 -12.31 7.73 1.78
N GLY A 90 -11.81 6.68 2.43
CA GLY A 90 -12.14 5.29 2.08
C GLY A 90 -13.59 4.91 2.37
N MET A 91 -14.29 5.68 3.19
CA MET A 91 -15.67 5.39 3.59
C MET A 91 -16.73 6.07 2.70
N PHE A 92 -16.35 6.60 1.55
CA PHE A 92 -17.25 7.22 0.56
C PHE A 92 -18.10 8.39 1.09
N GLY A 93 -17.59 9.11 2.09
CA GLY A 93 -18.23 10.29 2.67
C GLY A 93 -17.85 11.60 1.97
N ALA A 94 -18.26 12.73 2.55
CA ALA A 94 -17.97 14.06 2.05
C ALA A 94 -16.47 14.37 1.98
N ASP A 95 -15.66 13.74 2.81
CA ASP A 95 -14.20 13.89 2.84
C ASP A 95 -13.50 13.19 1.67
N LEU A 96 -14.19 12.37 0.89
CA LEU A 96 -13.67 11.83 -0.36
C LEU A 96 -13.79 12.89 -1.49
N ASN A 97 -12.90 13.86 -1.45
CA ASN A 97 -12.85 14.97 -2.40
C ASN A 97 -11.41 15.31 -2.83
N ALA A 98 -11.29 16.12 -3.90
CA ALA A 98 -10.01 16.44 -4.51
C ALA A 98 -9.04 17.27 -3.63
N SER A 99 -9.54 17.86 -2.54
CA SER A 99 -8.73 18.67 -1.63
C SER A 99 -8.21 17.89 -0.42
N TYR A 100 -8.53 16.59 -0.33
CA TYR A 100 -8.17 15.83 0.85
C TYR A 100 -6.71 15.36 0.82
N TYR A 101 -5.94 15.75 1.82
CA TYR A 101 -4.49 15.57 1.86
C TYR A 101 -4.02 14.10 1.82
N THR A 102 -4.82 13.15 2.34
CA THR A 102 -4.46 11.72 2.30
C THR A 102 -4.60 11.11 0.90
N ILE A 103 -5.26 11.80 -0.02
CA ILE A 103 -5.33 11.47 -1.44
C ILE A 103 -4.18 12.12 -2.20
N GLU A 104 -3.92 13.41 -1.91
CA GLU A 104 -2.87 14.20 -2.58
C GLU A 104 -1.46 13.69 -2.27
N GLN A 105 -1.19 13.33 -1.02
CA GLN A 105 0.16 12.96 -0.60
C GLN A 105 0.73 11.71 -1.33
N PRO A 106 0.01 10.57 -1.40
CA PRO A 106 0.48 9.44 -2.20
C PRO A 106 0.58 9.77 -3.69
N TYR A 107 -0.37 10.54 -4.24
CA TYR A 107 -0.34 10.99 -5.63
C TYR A 107 0.97 11.73 -5.94
N THR A 108 1.30 12.74 -5.16
CA THR A 108 2.51 13.56 -5.32
C THR A 108 3.78 12.71 -5.18
N LEU A 109 3.85 11.83 -4.17
CA LEU A 109 5.03 11.00 -3.94
C LEU A 109 5.25 9.94 -5.02
N MET A 110 4.18 9.40 -5.60
CA MET A 110 4.29 8.49 -6.75
C MET A 110 4.86 9.22 -7.97
N TYR A 111 4.40 10.43 -8.29
CA TYR A 111 5.00 11.23 -9.37
C TYR A 111 6.44 11.65 -9.08
N THR A 112 6.77 11.98 -7.83
CA THR A 112 8.15 12.27 -7.41
C THR A 112 9.04 11.05 -7.63
N THR A 113 8.57 9.86 -7.25
CA THR A 113 9.28 8.60 -7.49
C THR A 113 9.48 8.32 -8.98
N ALA A 114 8.44 8.51 -9.80
CA ALA A 114 8.54 8.32 -11.25
C ALA A 114 9.54 9.28 -11.89
N SER A 115 9.60 10.53 -11.45
CA SER A 115 10.59 11.52 -11.89
C SER A 115 12.00 11.11 -11.49
N GLN A 116 12.21 10.72 -10.25
CA GLN A 116 13.51 10.26 -9.74
C GLN A 116 13.98 9.00 -10.47
N ALA A 117 13.10 8.06 -10.72
CA ALA A 117 13.39 6.85 -11.48
C ALA A 117 13.80 7.18 -12.93
N SER A 118 13.07 8.06 -13.62
CA SER A 118 13.40 8.50 -14.95
C SER A 118 14.77 9.17 -15.01
N TYR A 119 15.12 9.93 -13.98
CA TYR A 119 16.44 10.54 -13.85
C TYR A 119 17.56 9.49 -13.75
N ILE A 120 17.39 8.46 -12.92
CA ILE A 120 18.37 7.38 -12.78
C ILE A 120 18.51 6.62 -14.09
N ILE A 121 17.41 6.28 -14.76
CA ILE A 121 17.42 5.55 -16.04
C ILE A 121 18.20 6.31 -17.11
N GLU A 122 18.08 7.63 -17.18
CA GLU A 122 18.79 8.44 -18.17
C GLU A 122 20.27 8.68 -17.82
N THR A 123 20.64 8.74 -16.55
CA THR A 123 21.97 9.18 -16.12
C THR A 123 22.91 8.06 -15.71
N ALA A 124 22.40 6.99 -15.09
CA ALA A 124 23.23 5.88 -14.61
C ALA A 124 24.10 5.21 -15.71
N PRO A 125 23.66 5.14 -16.99
CA PRO A 125 24.52 4.63 -18.07
C PRO A 125 25.84 5.40 -18.28
N SER A 126 25.89 6.68 -17.92
CA SER A 126 27.09 7.52 -18.05
C SER A 126 28.02 7.50 -16.84
N VAL A 127 27.59 6.88 -15.72
CA VAL A 127 28.38 6.77 -14.50
C VAL A 127 29.39 5.61 -14.64
N ASP A 128 30.63 5.85 -14.20
CA ASP A 128 31.66 4.82 -14.16
C ASP A 128 31.45 3.88 -12.95
N PHE A 129 31.02 2.66 -13.23
CA PHE A 129 30.90 1.58 -12.24
C PHE A 129 32.17 0.74 -12.11
N SER A 130 33.28 1.15 -12.70
CA SER A 130 34.58 0.45 -12.67
C SER A 130 34.48 -1.03 -13.13
N GLY A 131 33.68 -1.26 -14.16
CA GLY A 131 33.44 -2.60 -14.74
C GLY A 131 32.37 -3.43 -14.00
N ASN A 132 31.77 -2.92 -12.94
CA ASN A 132 30.68 -3.62 -12.25
C ASN A 132 29.32 -3.34 -12.94
N GLU A 133 29.14 -3.94 -14.12
CA GLU A 133 27.91 -3.78 -14.90
C GLU A 133 26.69 -4.42 -14.24
N GLU A 134 26.89 -5.49 -13.47
CA GLU A 134 25.79 -6.16 -12.76
C GLU A 134 25.16 -5.20 -11.73
N LEU A 135 25.97 -4.48 -10.96
CA LEU A 135 25.49 -3.48 -10.01
C LEU A 135 24.79 -2.31 -10.70
N ARG A 136 25.36 -1.82 -11.83
CA ARG A 136 24.71 -0.78 -12.65
C ARG A 136 23.33 -1.26 -13.12
N ASN A 137 23.27 -2.46 -13.67
CA ASN A 137 22.03 -3.05 -14.15
C ASN A 137 21.00 -3.24 -13.00
N ALA A 138 21.46 -3.67 -11.82
CA ALA A 138 20.60 -3.79 -10.66
C ALA A 138 19.95 -2.45 -10.30
N TYR A 139 20.72 -1.36 -10.20
CA TYR A 139 20.19 -0.02 -9.88
C TYR A 139 19.25 0.52 -10.98
N MET A 140 19.57 0.29 -12.22
CA MET A 140 18.67 0.64 -13.34
C MET A 140 17.39 -0.19 -13.30
N GLY A 141 17.49 -1.47 -13.00
CA GLY A 141 16.35 -2.37 -12.84
C GLY A 141 15.42 -1.92 -11.71
N GLU A 142 15.98 -1.46 -10.58
CA GLU A 142 15.20 -0.87 -9.49
C GLU A 142 14.51 0.43 -9.92
N ALA A 143 15.18 1.28 -10.71
CA ALA A 143 14.57 2.50 -11.22
C ALA A 143 13.40 2.21 -12.18
N TYR A 144 13.54 1.28 -13.11
CA TYR A 144 12.42 0.82 -13.94
C TYR A 144 11.28 0.24 -13.11
N PHE A 145 11.60 -0.58 -12.11
CA PHE A 145 10.60 -1.16 -11.22
C PHE A 145 9.79 -0.08 -10.48
N TRP A 146 10.48 0.89 -9.86
CA TRP A 146 9.80 1.93 -9.08
C TRP A 146 9.03 2.92 -9.95
N ARG A 147 9.48 3.19 -11.19
CA ARG A 147 8.71 3.98 -12.14
C ARG A 147 7.41 3.26 -12.53
N ALA A 148 7.51 1.99 -12.82
CA ALA A 148 6.35 1.16 -13.13
C ALA A 148 5.39 1.04 -11.94
N PHE A 149 5.91 0.79 -10.74
CA PHE A 149 5.09 0.71 -9.52
C PHE A 149 4.33 2.01 -9.26
N ALA A 150 5.01 3.15 -9.40
CA ALA A 150 4.39 4.45 -9.21
C ALA A 150 3.21 4.67 -10.18
N HIS A 151 3.41 4.39 -11.48
CA HIS A 151 2.35 4.52 -12.47
C HIS A 151 1.25 3.46 -12.30
N TYR A 152 1.59 2.23 -11.89
CA TYR A 152 0.63 1.21 -11.54
C TYR A 152 -0.28 1.67 -10.40
N TYR A 153 0.30 2.18 -9.29
CA TYR A 153 -0.46 2.73 -8.17
C TYR A 153 -1.37 3.88 -8.59
N LEU A 154 -0.83 4.83 -9.37
CA LEU A 154 -1.60 5.97 -9.87
C LEU A 154 -2.77 5.50 -10.76
N LEU A 155 -2.52 4.58 -11.68
CA LEU A 155 -3.52 4.11 -12.64
C LEU A 155 -4.69 3.37 -11.96
N ILE A 156 -4.39 2.46 -11.02
CA ILE A 156 -5.44 1.69 -10.33
C ILE A 156 -6.22 2.50 -9.30
N ASN A 157 -5.72 3.67 -8.89
CA ASN A 157 -6.42 4.56 -7.96
C ASN A 157 -7.09 5.74 -8.64
N PHE A 158 -6.45 6.36 -9.64
CA PHE A 158 -6.91 7.61 -10.24
C PHE A 158 -7.40 7.46 -11.69
N ARG A 159 -7.17 6.31 -12.30
CA ARG A 159 -7.58 5.96 -13.67
C ARG A 159 -6.94 6.84 -14.75
N ASN A 160 -7.21 8.15 -14.72
CA ASN A 160 -6.72 9.10 -15.69
C ASN A 160 -5.47 9.78 -15.17
N ILE A 161 -4.32 9.49 -15.77
CA ILE A 161 -3.02 9.98 -15.33
C ILE A 161 -2.16 10.43 -16.52
N SER A 162 -1.15 11.25 -16.22
CA SER A 162 -0.14 11.73 -17.17
C SER A 162 1.20 11.04 -16.88
N PRO A 163 1.59 9.98 -17.58
CA PRO A 163 2.78 9.22 -17.23
C PRO A 163 4.08 10.01 -17.47
N ILE A 164 5.05 9.85 -16.57
CA ILE A 164 6.40 10.39 -16.70
C ILE A 164 7.28 9.36 -17.39
N ARG A 165 7.45 9.51 -18.71
CA ARG A 165 8.25 8.59 -19.53
C ARG A 165 9.73 8.96 -19.58
N GLN A 166 10.04 10.22 -19.40
CA GLN A 166 11.37 10.80 -19.46
C GLN A 166 11.58 11.75 -18.30
N MET A 167 12.83 12.01 -17.96
CA MET A 167 13.20 12.97 -16.95
C MET A 167 12.67 14.37 -17.32
N PRO A 168 11.86 15.00 -16.46
CA PRO A 168 11.46 16.39 -16.64
C PRO A 168 12.66 17.33 -16.54
N ARG A 169 12.86 18.19 -17.52
CA ARG A 169 14.03 19.10 -17.61
C ARG A 169 13.69 20.55 -17.30
N ASN A 170 12.43 20.90 -17.42
CA ASN A 170 11.91 22.23 -17.17
C ASN A 170 10.46 22.15 -16.64
N GLY A 171 9.89 23.30 -16.22
CA GLY A 171 8.55 23.34 -15.67
C GLY A 171 7.46 22.81 -16.60
N ASP A 172 7.60 23.02 -17.90
CA ASP A 172 6.60 22.60 -18.90
C ASP A 172 6.56 21.08 -19.06
N ASP A 173 7.66 20.39 -18.75
CA ASP A 173 7.72 18.93 -18.83
C ASP A 173 6.87 18.23 -17.75
N TYR A 174 6.46 18.95 -16.71
CA TYR A 174 5.55 18.44 -15.69
C TYR A 174 4.08 18.61 -16.08
N VAL A 175 3.79 19.49 -17.05
CA VAL A 175 2.43 19.80 -17.50
C VAL A 175 2.13 18.95 -18.74
N ARG A 176 1.41 17.85 -18.55
CA ARG A 176 1.17 16.84 -19.60
C ARG A 176 -0.31 16.48 -19.70
N PRO A 177 -0.79 16.12 -20.91
CA PRO A 177 -2.15 15.60 -21.06
C PRO A 177 -2.31 14.25 -20.36
N LEU A 178 -3.53 13.96 -19.92
CA LEU A 178 -3.91 12.64 -19.47
C LEU A 178 -3.85 11.65 -20.64
N GLU A 179 -3.31 10.47 -20.39
CA GLU A 179 -3.25 9.42 -21.40
C GLU A 179 -4.38 8.40 -21.21
N LYS A 180 -4.74 7.71 -22.29
CA LYS A 180 -5.68 6.58 -22.22
C LYS A 180 -5.11 5.46 -21.34
N PRO A 181 -5.91 4.86 -20.46
CA PRO A 181 -5.45 3.80 -19.56
C PRO A 181 -4.71 2.65 -20.25
N ALA A 182 -5.12 2.25 -21.46
CA ALA A 182 -4.44 1.20 -22.22
C ALA A 182 -2.97 1.54 -22.51
N ALA A 183 -2.68 2.79 -22.94
CA ALA A 183 -1.30 3.24 -23.20
C ALA A 183 -0.46 3.33 -21.92
N VAL A 184 -1.10 3.64 -20.80
CA VAL A 184 -0.42 3.64 -19.48
C VAL A 184 -0.13 2.22 -19.03
N TRP A 185 -1.06 1.26 -19.23
CA TRP A 185 -0.80 -0.16 -18.98
C TRP A 185 0.37 -0.70 -19.81
N ASP A 186 0.42 -0.37 -21.11
CA ASP A 186 1.54 -0.76 -21.97
C ASP A 186 2.87 -0.25 -21.42
N PHE A 187 2.92 1.01 -21.01
CA PHE A 187 4.12 1.61 -20.42
C PHE A 187 4.55 0.95 -19.09
N ILE A 188 3.60 0.65 -18.20
CA ILE A 188 3.88 -0.07 -16.95
C ILE A 188 4.47 -1.45 -17.24
N GLN A 189 3.88 -2.18 -18.19
CA GLN A 189 4.31 -3.53 -18.57
C GLN A 189 5.69 -3.51 -19.23
N GLU A 190 6.00 -2.52 -20.06
CA GLU A 190 7.30 -2.32 -20.67
C GLU A 190 8.38 -2.06 -19.59
N ASP A 191 8.14 -1.12 -18.68
CA ASP A 191 9.07 -0.84 -17.58
C ASP A 191 9.30 -2.06 -16.68
N LEU A 192 8.26 -2.84 -16.36
CA LEU A 192 8.42 -4.06 -15.57
C LEU A 192 9.16 -5.16 -16.32
N ALA A 193 9.03 -5.24 -17.65
CA ALA A 193 9.81 -6.15 -18.47
C ALA A 193 11.30 -5.77 -18.43
N HIS A 194 11.63 -4.48 -18.59
CA HIS A 194 13.01 -3.98 -18.43
C HIS A 194 13.54 -4.22 -17.01
N ALA A 195 12.75 -3.95 -15.98
CA ALA A 195 13.13 -4.23 -14.60
C ALA A 195 13.45 -5.72 -14.40
N LYS A 196 12.61 -6.61 -14.90
CA LYS A 196 12.80 -8.06 -14.82
C LYS A 196 14.06 -8.52 -15.56
N GLU A 197 14.43 -7.89 -16.67
CA GLU A 197 15.65 -8.20 -17.39
C GLU A 197 16.89 -7.81 -16.58
N LEU A 198 16.90 -6.62 -15.99
CA LEU A 198 18.06 -6.00 -15.35
C LEU A 198 18.25 -6.40 -13.88
N LEU A 199 17.16 -6.64 -13.14
CA LEU A 199 17.23 -6.95 -11.71
C LEU A 199 17.92 -8.29 -11.42
N PRO A 200 18.58 -8.41 -10.25
CA PRO A 200 19.17 -9.66 -9.82
C PRO A 200 18.11 -10.65 -9.31
N VAL A 201 18.48 -11.93 -9.23
CA VAL A 201 17.66 -12.97 -8.59
C VAL A 201 17.72 -12.88 -7.07
N LYS A 202 16.80 -13.58 -6.38
CA LYS A 202 16.79 -13.71 -4.92
C LYS A 202 18.16 -14.22 -4.43
N GLY A 203 18.69 -13.60 -3.38
CA GLY A 203 19.97 -13.96 -2.77
C GLY A 203 21.17 -13.13 -3.26
N TYR A 204 20.99 -12.23 -4.23
CA TYR A 204 22.04 -11.29 -4.64
C TYR A 204 22.30 -10.22 -3.56
N TRP A 205 21.23 -9.65 -3.00
CA TRP A 205 21.34 -8.64 -1.96
C TRP A 205 21.73 -9.27 -0.61
N ASP A 206 22.70 -8.68 0.05
CA ASP A 206 23.09 -9.07 1.40
C ASP A 206 22.07 -8.61 2.46
N SER A 207 22.29 -8.98 3.72
CA SER A 207 21.39 -8.63 4.81
C SER A 207 21.22 -7.12 5.06
N LYS A 208 22.20 -6.29 4.67
CA LYS A 208 22.09 -4.82 4.77
C LYS A 208 21.23 -4.21 3.68
N ASN A 209 20.99 -4.95 2.62
CA ASN A 209 20.18 -4.62 1.49
C ASN A 209 18.90 -5.46 1.42
N ALA A 210 18.48 -6.08 2.54
CA ALA A 210 17.24 -6.83 2.63
C ALA A 210 16.04 -5.94 2.24
N GLY A 211 15.07 -6.53 1.55
CA GLY A 211 13.88 -5.82 1.07
C GLY A 211 14.06 -5.08 -0.26
N ARG A 212 15.26 -5.04 -0.84
CA ARG A 212 15.43 -4.52 -2.21
C ARG A 212 14.78 -5.46 -3.22
N VAL A 213 14.18 -4.87 -4.25
CA VAL A 213 13.44 -5.62 -5.27
C VAL A 213 14.37 -6.52 -6.10
N THR A 214 13.81 -7.62 -6.54
CA THR A 214 14.50 -8.66 -7.29
C THR A 214 13.76 -8.95 -8.60
N LYS A 215 14.35 -9.78 -9.43
CA LYS A 215 13.72 -10.29 -10.65
C LYS A 215 12.34 -10.93 -10.39
N ALA A 216 12.19 -11.62 -9.25
CA ALA A 216 10.91 -12.17 -8.83
C ALA A 216 9.88 -11.09 -8.46
N SER A 217 10.31 -9.98 -7.84
CA SER A 217 9.43 -8.84 -7.54
C SER A 217 8.89 -8.22 -8.83
N ALA A 218 9.76 -8.04 -9.85
CA ALA A 218 9.36 -7.52 -11.16
C ALA A 218 8.42 -8.48 -11.90
N ALA A 219 8.71 -9.78 -11.92
CA ALA A 219 7.85 -10.78 -12.55
C ALA A 219 6.47 -10.86 -11.87
N ALA A 220 6.44 -10.88 -10.54
CA ALA A 220 5.18 -10.93 -9.79
C ALA A 220 4.33 -9.67 -10.01
N LEU A 221 4.94 -8.47 -10.03
CA LEU A 221 4.21 -7.23 -10.31
C LEU A 221 3.78 -7.13 -11.78
N LEU A 222 4.58 -7.63 -12.72
CA LEU A 222 4.21 -7.70 -14.13
C LEU A 222 3.01 -8.64 -14.35
N GLY A 223 3.04 -9.83 -13.75
CA GLY A 223 1.90 -10.74 -13.77
C GLY A 223 0.64 -10.11 -13.15
N LYS A 224 0.81 -9.39 -12.03
CA LYS A 224 -0.28 -8.64 -11.38
C LYS A 224 -0.81 -7.53 -12.30
N ALA A 225 0.06 -6.79 -13.00
CA ALA A 225 -0.35 -5.75 -13.94
C ALA A 225 -1.16 -6.35 -15.13
N TYR A 226 -0.75 -7.49 -15.68
CA TYR A 226 -1.52 -8.19 -16.71
C TYR A 226 -2.88 -8.67 -16.22
N LEU A 227 -2.93 -9.27 -15.02
CA LEU A 227 -4.18 -9.75 -14.42
C LEU A 227 -5.15 -8.60 -14.11
N TYR A 228 -4.63 -7.50 -13.52
CA TYR A 228 -5.42 -6.33 -13.16
C TYR A 228 -5.92 -5.58 -14.40
N ARG A 229 -5.06 -5.38 -15.40
CA ARG A 229 -5.47 -4.84 -16.70
C ARG A 229 -6.62 -5.64 -17.28
N SER A 230 -6.46 -6.95 -17.37
CA SER A 230 -7.49 -7.84 -17.94
C SER A 230 -8.85 -7.70 -17.24
N GLY A 231 -8.85 -7.70 -15.91
CA GLY A 231 -10.07 -7.57 -15.13
C GLY A 231 -10.66 -6.15 -15.18
N ILE A 232 -9.83 -5.12 -14.91
CA ILE A 232 -10.30 -3.73 -14.87
C ILE A 232 -10.82 -3.28 -16.23
N GLU A 233 -10.06 -3.51 -17.31
CA GLU A 233 -10.46 -3.08 -18.65
C GLU A 233 -11.67 -3.85 -19.16
N GLN A 234 -11.90 -5.09 -18.69
CA GLN A 234 -13.09 -5.86 -19.00
C GLN A 234 -14.38 -5.14 -18.58
N TYR A 235 -14.37 -4.46 -17.43
CA TYR A 235 -15.56 -3.81 -16.89
C TYR A 235 -15.59 -2.30 -17.16
N TYR A 236 -14.44 -1.63 -17.10
CA TYR A 236 -14.34 -0.16 -17.12
C TYR A 236 -13.58 0.41 -18.32
N GLY A 237 -12.92 -0.43 -19.12
CA GLY A 237 -12.12 0.01 -20.26
C GLY A 237 -12.86 -0.01 -21.57
N GLU A 238 -12.26 0.64 -22.58
CA GLU A 238 -12.65 0.54 -23.99
C GLU A 238 -12.03 -0.71 -24.63
N ASP A 239 -10.77 -1.01 -24.30
CA ASP A 239 -10.02 -2.19 -24.76
C ASP A 239 -10.33 -3.39 -23.87
N LYS A 240 -10.96 -4.40 -24.44
CA LYS A 240 -11.33 -5.65 -23.76
C LYS A 240 -10.32 -6.78 -23.94
N THR A 241 -9.13 -6.46 -24.42
CA THR A 241 -8.05 -7.44 -24.56
C THR A 241 -7.65 -7.98 -23.20
N THR A 242 -7.54 -9.29 -23.09
CA THR A 242 -7.14 -9.97 -21.86
C THR A 242 -5.72 -10.52 -21.98
N PHE A 243 -5.01 -10.54 -20.89
CA PHE A 243 -3.60 -10.94 -20.74
C PHE A 243 -3.44 -12.03 -19.68
N TYR A 244 -4.44 -12.92 -19.56
CA TYR A 244 -4.42 -13.97 -18.54
C TYR A 244 -3.31 -15.00 -18.77
N SER A 245 -2.94 -15.26 -20.03
CA SER A 245 -1.83 -16.18 -20.34
C SER A 245 -0.48 -15.57 -19.97
N GLU A 246 -0.29 -14.28 -20.24
CA GLU A 246 0.91 -13.53 -19.87
C GLU A 246 1.03 -13.47 -18.34
N ALA A 247 -0.08 -13.19 -17.65
CA ALA A 247 -0.12 -13.20 -16.19
C ALA A 247 0.25 -14.59 -15.62
N ALA A 248 -0.36 -15.65 -16.13
CA ALA A 248 -0.08 -17.02 -15.73
C ALA A 248 1.40 -17.39 -15.93
N LYS A 249 2.00 -16.91 -17.04
CA LYS A 249 3.42 -17.14 -17.34
C LYS A 249 4.33 -16.47 -16.31
N GLU A 250 4.09 -15.20 -16.00
CA GLU A 250 4.93 -14.48 -15.04
C GLU A 250 4.84 -15.08 -13.63
N PHE A 251 3.64 -15.44 -13.18
CA PHE A 251 3.46 -16.12 -11.90
C PHE A 251 4.04 -17.55 -11.92
N GLY A 252 3.88 -18.28 -13.01
CA GLY A 252 4.44 -19.61 -13.19
C GLY A 252 5.97 -19.62 -13.09
N ASP A 253 6.63 -18.66 -13.72
CA ASP A 253 8.10 -18.49 -13.64
C ASP A 253 8.57 -18.28 -12.17
N VAL A 254 7.79 -17.57 -11.34
CA VAL A 254 8.08 -17.39 -9.90
C VAL A 254 7.83 -18.69 -9.13
N ILE A 255 6.70 -19.37 -9.38
CA ILE A 255 6.31 -20.63 -8.72
C ILE A 255 7.34 -21.71 -8.99
N ASP A 256 7.84 -21.82 -10.21
CA ASP A 256 8.82 -22.81 -10.64
C ASP A 256 10.27 -22.47 -10.22
N GLY A 257 10.45 -21.39 -9.45
CA GLY A 257 11.73 -21.02 -8.86
C GLY A 257 12.76 -20.43 -9.84
N LYS A 258 12.34 -19.95 -11.01
CA LYS A 258 13.22 -19.38 -12.03
C LYS A 258 14.05 -18.19 -11.53
N TYR A 259 13.55 -17.45 -10.57
CA TYR A 259 14.17 -16.24 -10.02
C TYR A 259 14.58 -16.39 -8.54
N GLY A 260 14.70 -17.63 -8.07
CA GLY A 260 14.98 -18.01 -6.70
C GLY A 260 13.79 -18.72 -6.06
N THR A 261 14.07 -19.44 -4.97
CA THR A 261 13.04 -20.25 -4.29
C THR A 261 12.23 -19.42 -3.34
N TYR A 262 10.91 -19.51 -3.45
CA TYR A 262 9.92 -18.97 -2.53
C TYR A 262 9.02 -20.09 -2.04
N ASP A 263 8.50 -19.97 -0.84
CA ASP A 263 7.53 -20.91 -0.29
C ASP A 263 6.61 -20.20 0.70
N LEU A 264 5.52 -20.86 1.10
CA LEU A 264 4.68 -20.40 2.19
C LEU A 264 5.41 -20.55 3.51
N THR A 265 5.29 -19.54 4.39
CA THR A 265 5.74 -19.68 5.78
C THR A 265 5.00 -20.84 6.44
N LYS A 266 5.67 -21.52 7.34
CA LYS A 266 5.07 -22.64 8.07
C LYS A 266 3.88 -22.18 8.93
N ASN A 267 4.04 -21.05 9.61
CA ASN A 267 2.98 -20.43 10.38
C ASN A 267 2.48 -19.18 9.63
N TYR A 268 1.19 -19.07 9.45
CA TYR A 268 0.59 -17.91 8.82
C TYR A 268 0.93 -16.59 9.53
N ALA A 269 0.99 -16.62 10.86
CA ALA A 269 1.29 -15.47 11.71
C ALA A 269 2.66 -14.83 11.42
N ASP A 270 3.65 -15.63 10.98
CA ASP A 270 5.01 -15.16 10.69
C ASP A 270 5.03 -14.08 9.58
N ASN A 271 3.97 -13.97 8.79
CA ASN A 271 3.82 -12.90 7.81
C ASN A 271 3.49 -11.53 8.40
N PHE A 272 3.18 -11.45 9.68
CA PHE A 272 2.70 -10.21 10.33
C PHE A 272 3.46 -9.90 11.62
N ASP A 273 4.66 -10.43 11.74
CA ASP A 273 5.53 -10.32 12.90
C ASP A 273 6.87 -9.69 12.50
N VAL A 274 7.34 -8.72 13.28
CA VAL A 274 8.63 -8.04 13.07
C VAL A 274 9.84 -8.99 13.17
N ALA A 275 9.72 -10.11 13.90
CA ALA A 275 10.79 -11.10 14.02
C ALA A 275 10.99 -11.95 12.75
N HIS A 276 10.02 -11.95 11.84
CA HIS A 276 10.00 -12.81 10.65
C HIS A 276 9.93 -12.02 9.33
N GLU A 277 10.47 -10.81 9.32
CA GLU A 277 10.50 -9.98 8.12
C GLU A 277 11.41 -10.55 7.04
N ASN A 278 11.12 -10.21 5.79
CA ASN A 278 11.86 -10.70 4.60
C ASN A 278 12.00 -12.22 4.56
N ASN A 279 10.97 -12.94 5.00
CA ASN A 279 10.92 -14.38 5.06
C ASN A 279 10.81 -15.05 3.66
N GLU A 280 10.65 -16.38 3.64
CA GLU A 280 10.56 -17.16 2.41
C GLU A 280 9.34 -16.82 1.55
N GLU A 281 8.29 -16.23 2.12
CA GLU A 281 7.07 -15.82 1.41
C GLU A 281 7.17 -14.42 0.82
N SER A 282 8.11 -13.57 1.29
CA SER A 282 8.24 -12.16 0.88
C SER A 282 8.79 -12.01 -0.53
N ILE A 283 8.01 -11.41 -1.44
CA ILE A 283 8.39 -11.10 -2.83
C ILE A 283 8.54 -9.60 -3.03
N LEU A 284 7.62 -8.80 -2.52
CA LEU A 284 7.70 -7.35 -2.44
C LEU A 284 7.22 -6.90 -1.06
N GLU A 285 8.14 -6.39 -0.25
CA GLU A 285 7.91 -6.03 1.13
C GLU A 285 8.44 -4.63 1.41
N PHE A 286 7.55 -3.72 1.80
CA PHE A 286 7.93 -2.37 2.20
C PHE A 286 8.52 -2.39 3.60
N GLN A 287 9.74 -1.84 3.72
CA GLN A 287 10.51 -1.88 4.95
C GLN A 287 10.16 -0.69 5.85
N PHE A 288 9.87 -0.96 7.12
CA PHE A 288 9.58 0.05 8.14
C PHE A 288 10.48 -0.11 9.36
N LEU A 289 10.72 0.98 10.08
CA LEU A 289 11.51 0.99 11.30
C LEU A 289 10.60 1.32 12.49
N GLY A 290 10.50 0.40 13.45
CA GLY A 290 9.63 0.54 14.62
C GLY A 290 10.17 1.38 15.77
N ASP A 291 11.48 1.53 15.86
CA ASP A 291 12.15 2.16 17.01
C ASP A 291 12.72 3.54 16.64
N VAL A 292 11.84 4.44 16.20
CA VAL A 292 12.22 5.83 15.94
C VAL A 292 11.57 6.70 17.01
N ASP A 293 12.34 7.11 18.00
CA ASP A 293 11.92 8.08 19.01
C ASP A 293 11.19 9.26 18.34
N ASN A 294 9.92 9.45 18.68
CA ASN A 294 9.04 10.49 18.16
C ASN A 294 8.65 10.40 16.67
N ALA A 295 8.71 9.26 16.04
CA ALA A 295 8.30 9.07 14.65
C ALA A 295 6.85 9.53 14.36
N GLY A 296 6.03 9.73 15.38
CA GLY A 296 4.61 9.99 15.24
C GLY A 296 4.18 11.42 14.97
N PHE A 297 4.99 12.46 15.19
CA PHE A 297 4.38 13.81 15.24
C PHE A 297 5.20 15.01 14.80
N ASN A 298 6.37 14.84 14.22
CA ASN A 298 7.09 16.02 13.72
C ASN A 298 7.06 16.06 12.17
N PRO A 299 6.16 16.85 11.57
CA PRO A 299 6.05 16.96 10.12
C PRO A 299 7.29 17.55 9.42
N GLY A 300 8.26 18.01 10.19
CA GLY A 300 9.50 18.63 9.71
C GLY A 300 10.72 17.71 9.65
N LEU A 301 10.67 16.50 10.23
CA LEU A 301 11.81 15.59 10.23
C LEU A 301 11.57 14.41 9.28
N ALA A 302 12.39 14.29 8.26
CA ALA A 302 12.37 13.20 7.29
C ALA A 302 12.52 11.80 7.93
N THR A 303 13.10 11.71 9.10
CA THR A 303 13.30 10.47 9.86
C THR A 303 12.04 9.93 10.52
N SER A 304 11.05 10.78 10.82
CA SER A 304 9.77 10.35 11.40
C SER A 304 8.83 9.67 10.38
N GLY A 305 9.24 9.59 9.14
CA GLY A 305 8.43 9.10 8.05
C GLY A 305 8.57 7.61 7.75
N LEU A 306 9.51 6.88 8.34
CA LEU A 306 9.82 5.51 7.98
C LEU A 306 9.09 4.44 8.81
N ALA A 307 8.19 4.83 9.71
CA ALA A 307 7.39 3.90 10.47
C ALA A 307 6.00 3.70 9.84
N PHE A 308 5.49 2.48 9.92
CA PHE A 308 4.10 2.21 9.54
C PHE A 308 3.18 2.87 10.57
N ASP A 309 2.43 3.88 10.15
CA ASP A 309 1.52 4.60 11.03
C ASP A 309 0.17 3.89 11.12
N SER A 310 -0.07 3.24 12.24
CA SER A 310 -1.29 2.48 12.51
C SER A 310 -2.52 3.32 12.84
N ARG A 311 -2.48 4.66 12.85
CA ARG A 311 -3.62 5.53 13.25
C ARG A 311 -4.85 5.18 12.49
N GLY A 312 -5.24 4.69 11.67
CA GLY A 312 -6.51 4.24 11.09
C GLY A 312 -6.81 2.78 11.34
N LEU A 313 -5.84 2.05 11.93
CA LEU A 313 -5.93 0.61 12.12
C LEU A 313 -5.76 0.20 13.58
N MET A 314 -5.81 1.15 14.51
CA MET A 314 -5.63 0.88 15.93
C MET A 314 -6.80 0.10 16.50
N LEU A 315 -6.49 -0.67 17.53
CA LEU A 315 -7.52 -1.39 18.29
C LEU A 315 -8.47 -0.41 18.97
N PRO A 316 -9.77 -0.70 19.03
CA PRO A 316 -10.70 0.03 19.88
C PRO A 316 -10.20 0.12 21.32
N GLY A 317 -10.19 1.32 21.89
CA GLY A 317 -9.71 1.54 23.26
C GLY A 317 -8.21 1.78 23.40
N ALA A 318 -7.46 1.88 22.33
CA ALA A 318 -6.00 2.17 22.41
C ALA A 318 -5.63 3.63 22.77
N GLY A 319 -6.56 4.43 23.20
CA GLY A 319 -6.32 5.72 23.86
C GLY A 319 -6.00 6.92 22.98
N VAL A 320 -6.13 6.83 21.67
CA VAL A 320 -5.72 7.90 20.74
C VAL A 320 -6.84 8.40 19.82
N GLY A 321 -8.08 7.93 20.03
CA GLY A 321 -9.26 8.39 19.27
C GLY A 321 -9.31 7.97 17.80
N TYR A 322 -8.44 7.05 17.38
CA TYR A 322 -8.39 6.55 16.01
C TYR A 322 -8.53 5.03 16.02
N GLU A 323 -9.73 4.55 15.86
CA GLU A 323 -10.08 3.15 16.01
C GLU A 323 -10.40 2.52 14.66
N GLY A 324 -9.89 1.32 14.40
CA GLY A 324 -10.22 0.49 13.27
C GLY A 324 -11.04 -0.72 13.70
N VAL A 325 -12.19 -0.92 13.07
CA VAL A 325 -13.07 -2.06 13.33
C VAL A 325 -13.24 -2.90 12.09
N VAL A 326 -13.36 -4.21 12.29
CA VAL A 326 -13.63 -5.18 11.23
C VAL A 326 -15.14 -5.27 11.03
N HIS A 327 -15.60 -5.23 9.79
CA HIS A 327 -17.02 -5.40 9.49
C HIS A 327 -17.50 -6.80 9.87
N ASN A 328 -18.72 -6.88 10.42
CA ASN A 328 -19.25 -8.13 10.96
C ASN A 328 -19.37 -9.25 9.92
N TRP A 329 -19.54 -8.93 8.65
CA TRP A 329 -19.55 -9.95 7.59
C TRP A 329 -18.21 -10.69 7.50
N LEU A 330 -17.07 -9.98 7.62
CA LEU A 330 -15.74 -10.59 7.56
C LEU A 330 -15.47 -11.41 8.84
N TYR A 331 -15.84 -10.90 10.01
CA TYR A 331 -15.83 -11.68 11.24
C TYR A 331 -16.60 -12.99 11.07
N ASN A 332 -17.84 -12.94 10.56
CA ASN A 332 -18.67 -14.11 10.35
C ASN A 332 -18.08 -15.05 9.27
N ALA A 333 -17.40 -14.53 8.24
CA ALA A 333 -16.72 -15.34 7.24
C ALA A 333 -15.66 -16.24 7.89
N PHE A 334 -14.88 -15.70 8.83
CA PHE A 334 -13.90 -16.49 9.58
C PHE A 334 -14.53 -17.46 10.58
N VAL A 335 -15.57 -17.03 11.32
CA VAL A 335 -16.28 -17.92 12.25
C VAL A 335 -16.88 -19.13 11.52
N ASN A 336 -17.39 -18.93 10.32
CA ASN A 336 -17.95 -20.00 9.48
C ASN A 336 -16.88 -20.82 8.73
N SER A 337 -15.60 -20.36 8.76
CA SER A 337 -14.47 -21.08 8.18
C SER A 337 -13.84 -21.97 9.25
N VAL A 338 -14.10 -23.26 9.14
CA VAL A 338 -13.50 -24.26 10.04
C VAL A 338 -12.53 -25.15 9.29
N ASP A 339 -11.45 -25.54 9.97
CA ASP A 339 -10.47 -26.45 9.40
C ASP A 339 -10.99 -27.91 9.38
N LYS A 340 -10.20 -28.82 8.81
CA LYS A 340 -10.57 -30.24 8.70
C LYS A 340 -10.76 -30.96 10.03
N ASP A 341 -10.26 -30.39 11.14
CA ASP A 341 -10.37 -30.90 12.49
C ASP A 341 -11.51 -30.24 13.28
N GLY A 342 -12.24 -29.28 12.67
CA GLY A 342 -13.40 -28.61 13.25
C GLY A 342 -13.07 -27.37 14.08
N TYR A 343 -11.83 -26.87 14.02
CA TYR A 343 -11.42 -25.64 14.69
C TYR A 343 -11.63 -24.41 13.80
N THR A 344 -11.85 -23.26 14.43
CA THR A 344 -11.92 -21.98 13.72
C THR A 344 -10.63 -21.72 12.93
N ASP A 345 -10.76 -21.17 11.73
CA ASP A 345 -9.64 -20.87 10.85
C ASP A 345 -8.55 -20.06 11.58
N ILE A 346 -7.35 -20.62 11.65
CA ILE A 346 -6.24 -20.04 12.41
C ILE A 346 -5.85 -18.63 11.93
N ARG A 347 -6.13 -18.29 10.68
CA ARG A 347 -5.84 -16.96 10.11
C ARG A 347 -6.61 -15.86 10.82
N MET A 348 -7.79 -16.16 11.38
CA MET A 348 -8.58 -15.20 12.15
C MET A 348 -7.77 -14.59 13.30
N PHE A 349 -6.98 -15.43 14.00
CA PHE A 349 -6.20 -15.05 15.17
C PHE A 349 -5.03 -14.10 14.87
N SER A 350 -4.54 -14.08 13.63
CA SER A 350 -3.54 -13.09 13.18
C SER A 350 -4.15 -11.86 12.52
N THR A 351 -5.42 -11.96 12.10
CA THR A 351 -6.08 -10.91 11.32
C THR A 351 -6.82 -9.91 12.20
N MET A 352 -7.45 -10.37 13.27
CA MET A 352 -8.31 -9.52 14.12
C MET A 352 -8.19 -9.85 15.60
N ILE A 353 -8.55 -8.88 16.44
CA ILE A 353 -8.75 -9.06 17.87
C ILE A 353 -10.25 -9.19 18.15
N PHE A 354 -10.66 -10.20 18.89
CA PHE A 354 -12.06 -10.54 19.14
C PHE A 354 -12.20 -11.32 20.44
N ASN A 355 -13.43 -11.50 20.92
CA ASN A 355 -13.71 -12.35 22.07
C ASN A 355 -13.58 -13.83 21.67
N ASP A 356 -12.45 -14.43 22.00
CA ASP A 356 -12.16 -15.82 21.70
C ASP A 356 -12.84 -16.80 22.68
N LEU A 357 -13.55 -16.29 23.69
CA LEU A 357 -14.45 -17.07 24.57
C LEU A 357 -15.89 -17.12 24.04
N ASP A 358 -16.20 -16.45 22.91
CA ASP A 358 -17.49 -16.60 22.28
C ASP A 358 -17.73 -18.06 21.88
N ALA A 359 -18.93 -18.58 22.17
CA ALA A 359 -19.29 -19.97 21.91
C ALA A 359 -19.20 -20.40 20.43
N SER A 360 -19.16 -19.43 19.52
CA SER A 360 -18.97 -19.67 18.07
C SER A 360 -17.50 -19.90 17.68
N ILE A 361 -16.54 -19.68 18.59
CA ILE A 361 -15.11 -19.83 18.34
C ILE A 361 -14.65 -21.19 18.86
N HIS A 362 -14.14 -22.01 17.96
CA HIS A 362 -13.63 -23.33 18.27
C HIS A 362 -12.10 -23.27 18.38
N LEU A 363 -11.60 -23.17 19.62
CA LEU A 363 -10.18 -23.05 19.91
C LEU A 363 -9.46 -24.39 19.73
N ARG A 364 -8.27 -24.36 19.15
CA ARG A 364 -7.34 -25.49 19.16
C ARG A 364 -6.76 -25.65 20.57
N ASN A 365 -6.35 -26.89 20.90
CA ASN A 365 -5.63 -27.15 22.12
C ASN A 365 -4.12 -27.23 21.85
N ASP A 366 -3.33 -26.83 22.84
CA ASP A 366 -1.89 -27.05 22.89
C ASP A 366 -1.55 -28.55 23.16
N ALA A 367 -0.27 -28.88 23.20
CA ALA A 367 0.18 -30.22 23.51
C ALA A 367 -0.20 -30.71 24.94
N GLY A 368 -0.54 -29.80 25.85
CA GLY A 368 -1.02 -30.06 27.21
C GLY A 368 -2.54 -30.20 27.29
N GLY A 369 -3.27 -30.04 26.19
CA GLY A 369 -4.73 -30.07 26.13
C GLY A 369 -5.41 -28.77 26.56
N ASN A 370 -4.68 -27.65 26.70
CA ASN A 370 -5.27 -26.36 27.04
C ASN A 370 -5.64 -25.59 25.78
N PRO A 371 -6.75 -24.81 25.78
CA PRO A 371 -7.11 -23.98 24.65
C PRO A 371 -6.02 -22.93 24.32
N VAL A 372 -5.61 -22.87 23.06
CA VAL A 372 -4.71 -21.82 22.57
C VAL A 372 -5.53 -20.56 22.39
N ARG A 373 -5.37 -19.63 23.33
CA ARG A 373 -6.11 -18.37 23.41
C ARG A 373 -5.52 -17.32 22.50
N LEU A 374 -6.38 -16.43 22.00
CA LEU A 374 -5.97 -15.22 21.31
C LEU A 374 -5.15 -14.32 22.25
N GLU A 375 -4.00 -13.86 21.78
CA GLU A 375 -3.18 -12.86 22.44
C GLU A 375 -3.17 -11.57 21.62
N GLY A 376 -3.55 -10.51 22.24
CA GLY A 376 -3.43 -9.17 21.69
C GLY A 376 -2.08 -8.53 22.05
N PRO A 377 -1.93 -7.23 21.81
CA PRO A 377 -0.71 -6.50 22.15
C PRO A 377 -0.28 -6.72 23.60
N GLY A 378 1.03 -6.92 23.80
CA GLY A 378 1.60 -7.20 25.13
C GLY A 378 1.27 -8.57 25.69
N GLY A 379 0.71 -9.49 24.89
CA GLY A 379 0.31 -10.83 25.32
C GLY A 379 -1.00 -10.89 26.10
N TYR A 380 -1.75 -9.78 26.15
CA TYR A 380 -3.01 -9.70 26.89
C TYR A 380 -4.13 -10.48 26.20
N LYS A 381 -4.92 -11.18 27.02
CA LYS A 381 -6.14 -11.85 26.56
C LYS A 381 -7.28 -10.83 26.35
N TRP A 382 -8.33 -11.24 25.65
CA TRP A 382 -9.48 -10.39 25.36
C TRP A 382 -10.09 -9.74 26.62
N GLU A 383 -10.32 -10.52 27.68
CA GLU A 383 -10.89 -10.06 28.94
C GLU A 383 -9.98 -9.10 29.72
N GLU A 384 -8.67 -9.15 29.45
CA GLU A 384 -7.69 -8.23 30.03
C GLU A 384 -7.62 -6.92 29.23
N LEU A 385 -7.75 -6.99 27.90
CA LEU A 385 -7.84 -5.81 27.04
C LEU A 385 -9.15 -5.05 27.22
N TYR A 386 -10.24 -5.80 27.39
CA TYR A 386 -11.61 -5.25 27.49
C TYR A 386 -12.34 -5.79 28.74
N PRO A 387 -11.85 -5.46 29.95
CA PRO A 387 -12.43 -5.97 31.19
C PRO A 387 -13.87 -5.52 31.36
N ALA A 388 -14.73 -6.41 31.85
CA ALA A 388 -16.13 -6.11 32.14
C ALA A 388 -16.25 -4.90 33.07
N LYS A 389 -17.10 -3.92 32.72
CA LYS A 389 -17.23 -2.68 33.44
C LYS A 389 -18.69 -2.15 33.40
N ASN A 390 -19.26 -1.87 34.56
CA ASN A 390 -20.62 -1.31 34.67
C ASN A 390 -21.68 -2.13 33.90
N GLY A 391 -21.56 -3.46 33.93
CA GLY A 391 -22.47 -4.38 33.22
C GLY A 391 -22.30 -4.42 31.71
N LYS A 392 -21.19 -3.86 31.18
CA LYS A 392 -20.79 -3.93 29.78
C LYS A 392 -19.56 -4.83 29.62
N GLU A 393 -19.41 -5.43 28.45
CA GLU A 393 -18.29 -6.33 28.09
C GLU A 393 -17.73 -5.98 26.73
N GLY A 394 -16.47 -6.36 26.49
CA GLY A 394 -15.80 -6.19 25.22
C GLY A 394 -15.77 -4.74 24.75
N PHE A 395 -15.97 -4.50 23.48
CA PHE A 395 -15.94 -3.13 22.90
C PHE A 395 -17.03 -2.20 23.47
N ALA A 396 -18.08 -2.73 24.12
CA ALA A 396 -19.03 -1.90 24.83
C ALA A 396 -18.43 -1.17 26.04
N THR A 397 -17.22 -1.54 26.48
CA THR A 397 -16.49 -0.89 27.58
C THR A 397 -15.64 0.29 27.12
N VAL A 398 -15.29 0.39 25.81
CA VAL A 398 -14.47 1.48 25.27
C VAL A 398 -15.27 2.79 25.18
N SER A 399 -14.55 3.90 25.14
CA SER A 399 -15.16 5.23 25.16
C SER A 399 -15.90 5.59 23.86
N ASN A 400 -15.50 5.01 22.72
CA ASN A 400 -16.14 5.27 21.43
C ASN A 400 -17.39 4.40 21.22
N PRO A 401 -18.61 4.99 21.25
CA PRO A 401 -19.84 4.21 21.07
C PRO A 401 -19.95 3.54 19.69
N LEU A 402 -19.26 4.04 18.67
CA LEU A 402 -19.30 3.47 17.33
C LEU A 402 -18.70 2.07 17.29
N ALA A 403 -17.67 1.80 18.11
CA ALA A 403 -17.06 0.48 18.22
C ALA A 403 -17.99 -0.58 18.79
N HIS A 404 -18.99 -0.18 19.61
CA HIS A 404 -19.87 -1.10 20.34
C HIS A 404 -20.69 -2.05 19.45
N SER A 405 -20.85 -1.73 18.18
CA SER A 405 -21.65 -2.53 17.24
C SER A 405 -20.83 -3.58 16.49
N PHE A 406 -19.53 -3.60 16.69
CA PHE A 406 -18.62 -4.50 15.99
C PHE A 406 -18.09 -5.58 16.93
N LYS A 407 -17.80 -6.75 16.36
CA LYS A 407 -17.33 -7.92 17.11
C LYS A 407 -15.82 -8.02 17.15
N ALA A 408 -15.13 -7.37 16.22
CA ALA A 408 -13.68 -7.48 16.08
C ALA A 408 -13.03 -6.14 15.72
N GLY A 409 -11.81 -5.93 16.22
CA GLY A 409 -10.90 -4.87 15.84
C GLY A 409 -9.80 -5.39 14.89
N ILE A 410 -9.15 -4.50 14.19
CA ILE A 410 -8.04 -4.84 13.29
C ILE A 410 -6.82 -5.20 14.15
N ARG A 411 -6.20 -6.37 13.88
CA ARG A 411 -4.95 -6.82 14.50
C ARG A 411 -3.78 -6.83 13.50
N LYS A 412 -4.06 -7.23 12.28
CA LYS A 412 -3.06 -7.34 11.21
C LYS A 412 -2.39 -5.98 10.94
N GLY A 413 -1.06 -5.96 10.88
CA GLY A 413 -0.28 -4.72 10.74
C GLY A 413 -0.05 -3.97 12.05
N ILE A 414 -0.43 -4.53 13.20
CA ILE A 414 -0.09 -4.01 14.53
C ILE A 414 0.98 -4.92 15.14
N ASP A 415 2.06 -4.33 15.60
CA ASP A 415 3.09 -5.06 16.34
C ASP A 415 2.57 -5.44 17.73
N CYS A 416 2.09 -6.68 17.84
CA CYS A 416 1.60 -7.21 19.11
C CYS A 416 2.73 -7.59 20.09
N SER A 417 3.98 -7.63 19.64
CA SER A 417 5.15 -7.88 20.50
C SER A 417 5.59 -6.64 21.28
N MET A 418 5.11 -5.45 20.89
CA MET A 418 5.48 -4.21 21.57
C MET A 418 4.98 -4.22 23.02
N PRO A 419 5.89 -4.05 24.00
CA PRO A 419 5.49 -4.00 25.39
C PRO A 419 4.63 -2.77 25.64
N THR A 420 3.61 -2.93 26.44
CA THR A 420 2.91 -1.78 27.06
C THR A 420 3.89 -1.03 27.95
N GLN A 421 3.70 0.30 28.13
CA GLN A 421 4.41 1.00 29.20
C GLN A 421 4.04 0.35 30.53
N THR A 422 5.06 0.14 31.38
CA THR A 422 4.85 -0.40 32.73
C THR A 422 5.00 0.69 33.78
N GLU A 423 4.26 0.56 34.85
CA GLU A 423 4.50 1.29 36.10
C GLU A 423 5.82 0.79 36.75
N ALA A 424 6.28 1.49 37.78
CA ALA A 424 7.53 1.15 38.48
C ALA A 424 7.53 -0.25 39.12
N ASP A 425 6.36 -0.83 39.34
CA ASP A 425 6.17 -2.18 39.90
C ASP A 425 6.06 -3.27 38.81
N GLY A 426 6.24 -2.90 37.53
CA GLY A 426 6.15 -3.84 36.39
C GLY A 426 4.73 -4.09 35.87
N THR A 427 3.72 -3.50 36.49
CA THR A 427 2.33 -3.62 35.99
C THR A 427 2.12 -2.74 34.75
N PRO A 428 1.22 -3.13 33.81
CA PRO A 428 0.91 -2.30 32.66
C PRO A 428 0.40 -0.93 33.06
N LYS A 429 0.96 0.12 32.47
CA LYS A 429 0.53 1.49 32.71
C LYS A 429 -0.83 1.72 32.08
N LEU A 430 -1.79 2.14 32.92
CA LEU A 430 -3.12 2.48 32.52
C LEU A 430 -3.33 3.99 32.65
N VAL A 431 -3.66 4.68 31.57
CA VAL A 431 -3.97 6.12 31.57
C VAL A 431 -5.47 6.31 31.60
N GLY A 432 -5.91 7.21 32.50
CA GLY A 432 -7.32 7.62 32.51
C GLY A 432 -7.64 8.52 31.32
N VAL A 433 -8.57 8.10 30.47
CA VAL A 433 -9.07 8.86 29.31
C VAL A 433 -10.44 9.51 29.57
N GLY A 434 -10.73 9.85 30.82
CA GLY A 434 -11.98 10.48 31.26
C GLY A 434 -13.02 9.49 31.79
N ALA A 435 -13.95 9.97 32.63
CA ALA A 435 -15.05 9.20 33.21
C ALA A 435 -14.66 7.85 33.88
N GLY A 436 -13.41 7.71 34.35
CA GLY A 436 -12.94 6.51 35.05
C GLY A 436 -12.56 5.33 34.12
N VAL A 437 -12.46 5.56 32.83
CA VAL A 437 -11.92 4.58 31.87
C VAL A 437 -10.39 4.64 31.93
N LYS A 438 -9.75 3.49 32.06
CA LYS A 438 -8.31 3.34 31.97
C LYS A 438 -7.98 2.58 30.68
N GLU A 439 -7.03 3.08 29.93
CA GLU A 439 -6.55 2.47 28.70
C GLU A 439 -5.06 2.12 28.83
N TYR A 440 -4.64 1.01 28.18
CA TYR A 440 -3.24 0.64 28.15
C TYR A 440 -2.43 1.65 27.37
N VAL A 441 -1.29 2.07 27.92
CA VAL A 441 -0.34 2.92 27.21
C VAL A 441 0.71 2.02 26.55
N TYR A 442 0.63 1.89 25.26
CA TYR A 442 1.66 1.23 24.46
C TYR A 442 2.89 2.14 24.33
N ASN A 443 4.07 1.56 24.27
CA ASN A 443 5.31 2.34 24.16
C ASN A 443 5.38 3.18 22.89
N GLN A 444 4.73 2.77 21.81
CA GLN A 444 4.58 3.57 20.58
C GLN A 444 3.27 3.19 19.86
N PRO A 445 2.13 3.64 20.30
CA PRO A 445 0.84 3.14 19.81
C PRO A 445 0.52 3.52 18.36
N ARG A 446 1.32 4.38 17.72
CA ARG A 446 1.01 4.95 16.40
C ARG A 446 1.99 4.58 15.30
N ALA A 447 3.18 4.09 15.65
CA ALA A 447 4.23 3.80 14.69
C ALA A 447 4.81 2.42 14.97
N HIS A 448 4.72 1.54 14.00
CA HIS A 448 5.19 0.16 14.08
C HIS A 448 6.28 -0.11 13.07
N GLY A 449 7.16 -1.05 13.39
CA GLY A 449 8.16 -1.57 12.48
C GLY A 449 7.66 -2.75 11.63
N VAL A 450 6.42 -3.15 11.75
CA VAL A 450 5.90 -4.27 10.95
C VAL A 450 5.90 -3.90 9.48
N ASN A 451 6.67 -4.63 8.70
CA ASN A 451 6.74 -4.45 7.26
C ASN A 451 5.42 -4.80 6.58
N TRP A 452 5.10 -4.10 5.51
CA TRP A 452 3.94 -4.43 4.69
C TRP A 452 4.34 -5.29 3.50
N ARG A 453 3.90 -6.56 3.51
CA ARG A 453 4.08 -7.50 2.40
C ARG A 453 3.06 -7.21 1.32
N TYR A 454 3.48 -6.42 0.33
CA TYR A 454 2.61 -6.00 -0.77
C TYR A 454 2.33 -7.12 -1.77
N ILE A 455 3.33 -7.98 -2.01
CA ILE A 455 3.19 -9.23 -2.76
C ILE A 455 3.93 -10.31 -1.98
N ARG A 456 3.21 -11.35 -1.58
CA ARG A 456 3.77 -12.54 -0.97
C ARG A 456 3.47 -13.79 -1.81
N TYR A 457 4.18 -14.87 -1.56
CA TYR A 457 4.09 -16.07 -2.41
C TYR A 457 2.67 -16.64 -2.48
N ALA A 458 1.87 -16.57 -1.41
CA ALA A 458 0.46 -16.93 -1.44
C ALA A 458 -0.33 -16.09 -2.48
N ASP A 459 -0.05 -14.77 -2.62
CA ASP A 459 -0.72 -13.93 -3.63
C ASP A 459 -0.34 -14.38 -5.05
N VAL A 460 0.93 -14.74 -5.28
CA VAL A 460 1.37 -15.30 -6.57
C VAL A 460 0.65 -16.61 -6.89
N LEU A 461 0.52 -17.53 -5.91
CA LEU A 461 -0.21 -18.78 -6.10
C LEU A 461 -1.68 -18.56 -6.46
N MET A 462 -2.34 -17.65 -5.72
CA MET A 462 -3.76 -17.36 -5.94
C MET A 462 -3.99 -16.59 -7.25
N MET A 463 -3.12 -15.64 -7.62
CA MET A 463 -3.21 -14.92 -8.89
C MET A 463 -2.89 -15.83 -10.08
N TYR A 464 -1.95 -16.77 -9.93
CA TYR A 464 -1.72 -17.81 -10.95
C TYR A 464 -2.98 -18.63 -11.19
N ALA A 465 -3.57 -19.18 -10.11
CA ALA A 465 -4.77 -19.98 -10.21
C ALA A 465 -5.92 -19.18 -10.88
N GLU A 466 -6.09 -17.92 -10.48
CA GLU A 466 -7.08 -17.03 -11.07
C GLU A 466 -6.85 -16.80 -12.56
N SER A 467 -5.62 -16.52 -12.95
CA SER A 467 -5.28 -16.27 -14.36
C SER A 467 -5.63 -17.47 -15.24
N VAL A 468 -5.31 -18.68 -14.78
CA VAL A 468 -5.62 -19.91 -15.56
C VAL A 468 -7.12 -20.19 -15.57
N VAL A 469 -7.81 -20.06 -14.43
CA VAL A 469 -9.27 -20.28 -14.34
C VAL A 469 -10.04 -19.24 -15.16
N SER A 470 -9.48 -18.04 -15.34
CA SER A 470 -10.04 -16.99 -16.21
C SER A 470 -9.76 -17.18 -17.70
N GLY A 471 -9.14 -18.29 -18.11
CA GLY A 471 -8.89 -18.64 -19.50
C GLY A 471 -7.44 -18.48 -19.96
N GLY A 472 -6.52 -18.17 -19.06
CA GLY A 472 -5.08 -18.15 -19.37
C GLY A 472 -4.51 -19.54 -19.56
N THR A 473 -3.45 -19.64 -20.37
CA THR A 473 -2.72 -20.89 -20.60
C THR A 473 -1.91 -21.26 -19.34
N PRO A 474 -2.05 -22.49 -18.80
CA PRO A 474 -1.20 -22.94 -17.70
C PRO A 474 0.28 -22.85 -18.05
N ALA A 475 1.08 -22.27 -17.16
CA ALA A 475 2.50 -21.98 -17.42
C ALA A 475 3.41 -22.32 -16.23
N SER A 476 3.01 -23.25 -15.38
CA SER A 476 3.80 -23.78 -14.25
C SER A 476 3.65 -25.30 -14.16
N ASN A 477 4.60 -25.95 -13.51
CA ASN A 477 4.49 -27.36 -13.10
C ASN A 477 3.39 -27.59 -12.06
N MET A 478 2.89 -26.53 -11.43
CA MET A 478 1.79 -26.54 -10.48
C MET A 478 0.47 -26.25 -11.19
N THR A 479 -0.55 -27.06 -10.96
CA THR A 479 -1.90 -26.78 -11.45
C THR A 479 -2.59 -25.70 -10.60
N PRO A 480 -3.61 -24.99 -11.12
CA PRO A 480 -4.42 -24.05 -10.32
C PRO A 480 -4.96 -24.67 -9.03
N LEU A 481 -5.46 -25.90 -9.10
CA LEU A 481 -5.97 -26.62 -7.93
C LEU A 481 -4.88 -26.87 -6.88
N GLN A 482 -3.69 -27.28 -7.31
CA GLN A 482 -2.55 -27.46 -6.41
C GLN A 482 -2.12 -26.16 -5.77
N ALA A 483 -2.12 -25.05 -6.50
CA ALA A 483 -1.77 -23.74 -5.99
C ALA A 483 -2.73 -23.30 -4.86
N VAL A 484 -4.03 -23.41 -5.08
CA VAL A 484 -5.04 -23.08 -4.06
C VAL A 484 -4.97 -24.04 -2.88
N ASN A 485 -4.85 -25.37 -3.13
CA ASN A 485 -4.76 -26.35 -2.05
C ASN A 485 -3.46 -26.23 -1.23
N LYS A 486 -2.37 -25.74 -1.81
CA LYS A 486 -1.15 -25.41 -1.06
C LYS A 486 -1.40 -24.30 -0.03
N VAL A 487 -2.11 -23.22 -0.40
CA VAL A 487 -2.49 -22.13 0.50
C VAL A 487 -3.41 -22.67 1.62
N ARG A 488 -4.43 -23.43 1.26
CA ARG A 488 -5.38 -24.04 2.19
C ARG A 488 -4.71 -25.03 3.15
N GLY A 489 -3.82 -25.86 2.63
CA GLY A 489 -3.09 -26.88 3.41
C GLY A 489 -2.22 -26.30 4.52
N ARG A 490 -1.59 -25.12 4.30
CA ARG A 490 -0.80 -24.42 5.33
C ARG A 490 -1.58 -24.19 6.62
N VAL A 491 -2.86 -23.87 6.51
CA VAL A 491 -3.75 -23.56 7.63
C VAL A 491 -4.71 -24.70 7.98
N ASN A 492 -4.38 -25.91 7.54
CA ASN A 492 -5.11 -27.14 7.85
C ASN A 492 -6.54 -27.19 7.28
N MET A 493 -6.87 -26.40 6.28
CA MET A 493 -8.17 -26.47 5.61
C MET A 493 -8.26 -27.72 4.73
N SER A 494 -9.49 -28.24 4.58
CA SER A 494 -9.74 -29.36 3.66
C SER A 494 -9.37 -28.99 2.22
N GLU A 495 -8.78 -29.92 1.49
CA GLU A 495 -8.50 -29.75 0.07
C GLU A 495 -9.79 -29.64 -0.73
N LEU A 496 -9.77 -28.80 -1.75
CA LEU A 496 -10.83 -28.71 -2.76
C LEU A 496 -10.64 -29.86 -3.78
N PRO A 497 -11.71 -30.49 -4.23
CA PRO A 497 -11.64 -31.50 -5.30
C PRO A 497 -11.45 -30.90 -6.70
N SER A 498 -11.84 -29.64 -6.87
CA SER A 498 -11.69 -28.82 -8.07
C SER A 498 -11.64 -27.37 -7.67
N VAL A 499 -11.21 -26.48 -8.56
CA VAL A 499 -11.14 -25.04 -8.30
C VAL A 499 -11.93 -24.24 -9.31
N THR A 500 -12.77 -23.34 -8.82
CA THR A 500 -13.53 -22.37 -9.59
C THR A 500 -13.12 -20.95 -9.22
N MET A 501 -13.58 -19.96 -9.99
CA MET A 501 -13.37 -18.55 -9.63
C MET A 501 -14.01 -18.20 -8.27
N ALA A 502 -15.14 -18.79 -7.92
CA ALA A 502 -15.79 -18.58 -6.63
C ALA A 502 -14.92 -19.11 -5.46
N ASP A 503 -14.30 -20.27 -5.63
CA ASP A 503 -13.38 -20.82 -4.63
C ASP A 503 -12.16 -19.91 -4.43
N ILE A 504 -11.58 -19.39 -5.52
CA ILE A 504 -10.47 -18.44 -5.47
C ILE A 504 -10.89 -17.16 -4.76
N GLN A 505 -12.05 -16.60 -5.09
CA GLN A 505 -12.55 -15.38 -4.45
C GLN A 505 -12.79 -15.56 -2.96
N ASN A 506 -13.34 -16.70 -2.55
CA ASN A 506 -13.58 -17.02 -1.14
C ASN A 506 -12.27 -17.24 -0.38
N GLU A 507 -11.31 -17.96 -0.97
CA GLU A 507 -10.01 -18.18 -0.33
C GLU A 507 -9.23 -16.87 -0.19
N ARG A 508 -9.29 -15.97 -1.20
CA ARG A 508 -8.65 -14.65 -1.13
C ARG A 508 -9.22 -13.78 0.00
N ILE A 509 -10.52 -13.87 0.31
CA ILE A 509 -11.12 -13.16 1.46
C ILE A 509 -10.42 -13.55 2.77
N LEU A 510 -10.22 -14.85 3.00
CA LEU A 510 -9.65 -15.35 4.25
C LEU A 510 -8.12 -15.18 4.30
N GLU A 511 -7.46 -15.43 3.19
CA GLU A 511 -6.00 -15.40 3.10
C GLU A 511 -5.45 -13.96 3.18
N PHE A 512 -6.08 -13.00 2.50
CA PHE A 512 -5.57 -11.64 2.35
C PHE A 512 -6.41 -10.59 3.08
N ALA A 513 -7.28 -10.98 4.00
CA ALA A 513 -8.07 -10.05 4.80
C ALA A 513 -7.19 -8.94 5.38
N LEU A 514 -7.58 -7.69 5.20
CA LEU A 514 -6.91 -6.50 5.74
C LEU A 514 -5.44 -6.29 5.26
N GLU A 515 -5.07 -6.85 4.11
CA GLU A 515 -3.77 -6.61 3.48
C GLU A 515 -3.83 -5.56 2.35
N GLY A 516 -4.99 -4.95 2.11
CA GLY A 516 -5.18 -3.90 1.09
C GLY A 516 -5.44 -4.41 -0.33
N HIS A 517 -5.71 -5.70 -0.50
CA HIS A 517 -6.03 -6.30 -1.82
C HIS A 517 -7.51 -6.20 -2.18
N ARG A 518 -8.39 -6.27 -1.20
CA ARG A 518 -9.82 -6.53 -1.36
C ARG A 518 -10.55 -5.53 -2.26
N PHE A 519 -10.30 -4.24 -2.11
CA PHE A 519 -10.92 -3.22 -2.97
C PHE A 519 -10.61 -3.46 -4.45
N TYR A 520 -9.35 -3.72 -4.76
CA TYR A 520 -8.90 -3.95 -6.13
C TYR A 520 -9.33 -5.31 -6.68
N ASP A 521 -9.48 -6.32 -5.82
CA ASP A 521 -10.06 -7.59 -6.19
C ASP A 521 -11.53 -7.40 -6.64
N LEU A 522 -12.31 -6.67 -5.85
CA LEU A 522 -13.69 -6.32 -6.22
C LEU A 522 -13.76 -5.46 -7.49
N LEU A 523 -12.83 -4.49 -7.65
CA LEU A 523 -12.74 -3.64 -8.83
C LEU A 523 -12.51 -4.48 -10.09
N ARG A 524 -11.44 -5.31 -10.11
CA ARG A 524 -11.10 -6.11 -11.29
C ARG A 524 -12.08 -7.25 -11.58
N TRP A 525 -12.90 -7.66 -10.60
CA TRP A 525 -14.00 -8.61 -10.79
C TRP A 525 -15.33 -7.95 -11.18
N GLY A 526 -15.37 -6.61 -11.28
CA GLY A 526 -16.60 -5.84 -11.57
C GLY A 526 -17.66 -5.96 -10.48
N LYS A 527 -17.26 -6.20 -9.24
CA LYS A 527 -18.17 -6.50 -8.11
C LYS A 527 -18.29 -5.35 -7.08
N LEU A 528 -17.61 -4.22 -7.27
CA LEU A 528 -17.66 -3.14 -6.28
C LEU A 528 -19.08 -2.66 -6.00
N ALA A 529 -19.80 -2.22 -7.02
CA ALA A 529 -21.14 -1.66 -6.84
C ALA A 529 -22.12 -2.66 -6.21
N SER A 530 -22.16 -3.91 -6.72
CA SER A 530 -23.05 -4.95 -6.19
C SER A 530 -22.73 -5.30 -4.74
N ARG A 531 -21.45 -5.38 -4.40
CA ARG A 531 -21.01 -5.73 -3.04
C ARG A 531 -21.36 -4.63 -2.03
N PHE A 532 -21.09 -3.37 -2.35
CA PHE A 532 -21.44 -2.27 -1.46
C PHE A 532 -22.95 -2.07 -1.32
N THR A 533 -23.72 -2.30 -2.38
CA THR A 533 -25.19 -2.32 -2.30
C THR A 533 -25.67 -3.41 -1.35
N GLU A 534 -25.19 -4.64 -1.52
CA GLU A 534 -25.51 -5.77 -0.64
C GLU A 534 -25.24 -5.45 0.84
N LEU A 535 -24.05 -4.91 1.15
CA LEU A 535 -23.68 -4.58 2.52
C LEU A 535 -24.53 -3.45 3.11
N GLN A 536 -24.87 -2.45 2.32
CA GLN A 536 -25.74 -1.35 2.77
C GLN A 536 -27.15 -1.84 3.11
N GLU A 537 -27.63 -2.88 2.46
CA GLU A 537 -28.92 -3.49 2.70
C GLU A 537 -28.89 -4.52 3.84
N SER A 538 -27.85 -5.36 3.88
CA SER A 538 -27.78 -6.54 4.76
C SER A 538 -27.11 -6.27 6.11
N ASP A 539 -26.16 -5.33 6.21
CA ASP A 539 -25.45 -5.03 7.46
C ASP A 539 -25.88 -3.68 8.06
N PRO A 540 -26.73 -3.68 9.11
CA PRO A 540 -27.17 -2.45 9.77
C PRO A 540 -26.03 -1.68 10.44
N ASN A 541 -24.88 -2.32 10.65
CA ASN A 541 -23.70 -1.71 11.26
C ASN A 541 -22.76 -1.09 10.22
N PHE A 542 -22.88 -1.47 8.94
CA PHE A 542 -22.00 -0.98 7.87
C PHE A 542 -21.93 0.55 7.81
N LYS A 543 -23.05 1.24 8.10
CA LYS A 543 -23.15 2.71 8.07
C LYS A 543 -22.80 3.40 9.41
N LYS A 544 -22.58 2.67 10.49
CA LYS A 544 -22.47 3.28 11.83
C LYS A 544 -21.18 4.07 12.08
N PHE A 545 -20.10 3.71 11.38
CA PHE A 545 -18.81 4.43 11.46
C PHE A 545 -18.78 5.70 10.60
N ILE A 546 -19.77 5.87 9.76
CA ILE A 546 -19.91 6.99 8.85
C ILE A 546 -21.05 7.84 9.39
N SER A 547 -20.85 9.15 9.56
CA SER A 547 -21.94 10.00 10.01
C SER A 547 -23.11 9.87 9.04
N ALA A 548 -24.33 9.79 9.55
CA ALA A 548 -25.53 9.58 8.73
C ALA A 548 -25.70 10.69 7.68
N ASP A 549 -25.17 11.87 7.96
CA ASP A 549 -25.23 13.04 7.06
C ASP A 549 -24.17 12.99 5.94
N ASP A 550 -23.03 12.32 6.17
CA ASP A 550 -21.90 12.28 5.24
C ASP A 550 -21.91 11.06 4.33
N PHE A 551 -22.47 9.93 4.77
CA PHE A 551 -22.49 8.70 3.99
C PHE A 551 -23.63 8.67 2.98
N LYS A 552 -23.29 8.77 1.72
CA LYS A 552 -24.26 8.67 0.60
C LYS A 552 -24.21 7.34 -0.13
N GLY A 553 -23.39 6.40 0.34
CA GLY A 553 -23.21 5.08 -0.27
C GLY A 553 -22.19 5.08 -1.40
N PHE A 554 -21.89 3.87 -1.87
CA PHE A 554 -21.06 3.69 -3.06
C PHE A 554 -21.84 4.20 -4.29
N VAL A 555 -21.22 5.09 -5.05
CA VAL A 555 -21.78 5.64 -6.30
C VAL A 555 -20.97 5.10 -7.46
N THR A 556 -21.63 4.32 -8.30
CA THR A 556 -21.07 3.74 -9.52
C THR A 556 -20.61 4.84 -10.48
N ASN A 557 -19.50 4.62 -11.17
CA ASN A 557 -18.79 5.57 -12.03
C ASN A 557 -18.15 6.77 -11.29
N LYS A 558 -18.15 6.75 -9.96
CA LYS A 558 -17.46 7.74 -9.14
C LYS A 558 -16.43 7.06 -8.22
N HIS A 559 -16.90 6.16 -7.36
CA HIS A 559 -16.12 5.66 -6.25
C HIS A 559 -15.17 4.50 -6.61
N GLU A 560 -15.20 4.04 -7.85
CA GLU A 560 -14.18 3.14 -8.42
C GLU A 560 -12.81 3.82 -8.43
N TRP A 561 -12.78 5.15 -8.59
CA TRP A 561 -11.56 5.94 -8.70
C TRP A 561 -11.52 7.02 -7.64
N LEU A 562 -10.31 7.44 -7.27
CA LEU A 562 -10.09 8.62 -6.45
C LEU A 562 -10.13 9.88 -7.32
N PRO A 563 -10.50 11.03 -6.75
CA PRO A 563 -10.39 12.31 -7.45
C PRO A 563 -8.92 12.67 -7.72
N ILE A 564 -8.66 13.26 -8.88
CA ILE A 564 -7.36 13.90 -9.15
C ILE A 564 -7.22 15.05 -8.14
N PRO A 565 -6.09 15.18 -7.44
CA PRO A 565 -5.89 16.24 -6.45
C PRO A 565 -6.11 17.62 -7.03
N ILE A 566 -6.74 18.50 -6.25
CA ILE A 566 -7.12 19.84 -6.71
C ILE A 566 -5.92 20.68 -7.18
N ASN A 567 -4.76 20.50 -6.57
CA ASN A 567 -3.55 21.20 -6.97
C ASN A 567 -3.08 20.79 -8.37
N GLU A 568 -3.20 19.51 -8.72
CA GLU A 568 -2.92 19.03 -10.08
C GLU A 568 -3.94 19.59 -11.07
N VAL A 569 -5.24 19.54 -10.77
CA VAL A 569 -6.28 20.10 -11.64
C VAL A 569 -6.06 21.58 -11.90
N ASN A 570 -5.67 22.35 -10.89
CA ASN A 570 -5.46 23.80 -11.01
C ASN A 570 -4.16 24.16 -11.76
N SER A 571 -3.13 23.32 -11.69
CA SER A 571 -1.82 23.60 -12.28
C SER A 571 -1.65 23.02 -13.69
N ASN A 572 -2.44 22.01 -14.05
CA ASN A 572 -2.34 21.33 -15.34
C ASN A 572 -3.49 21.72 -16.27
N PRO A 573 -3.29 22.63 -17.25
CA PRO A 573 -4.35 23.11 -18.14
C PRO A 573 -4.92 22.04 -19.08
N TYR A 574 -4.30 20.86 -19.18
CA TYR A 574 -4.84 19.72 -19.91
C TYR A 574 -5.91 18.97 -19.13
N ILE A 575 -6.03 19.20 -17.82
CA ILE A 575 -7.05 18.59 -16.96
C ILE A 575 -8.22 19.56 -16.84
N THR A 576 -9.18 19.47 -17.74
CA THR A 576 -10.36 20.35 -17.78
C THR A 576 -11.47 19.87 -16.86
N GLU A 577 -11.48 18.60 -16.52
CA GLU A 577 -12.47 17.94 -15.65
C GLU A 577 -11.79 16.91 -14.75
N ASN A 578 -12.30 16.72 -13.54
CA ASN A 578 -11.84 15.67 -12.64
C ASN A 578 -12.44 14.30 -13.03
N ASN A 579 -12.10 13.25 -12.31
CA ASN A 579 -12.77 11.96 -12.45
C ASN A 579 -14.29 12.12 -12.22
N PRO A 580 -15.13 11.29 -12.87
CA PRO A 580 -16.57 11.45 -12.81
C PRO A 580 -17.12 11.58 -11.39
N GLY A 581 -17.96 12.59 -11.17
CA GLY A 581 -18.63 12.84 -9.89
C GLY A 581 -17.85 13.66 -8.86
N TYR A 582 -16.65 14.16 -9.22
CA TYR A 582 -15.82 15.01 -8.34
C TYR A 582 -15.67 16.43 -8.87
#